data_90bcefa17de894ba9ebb256170d93894
#
_entry.id   90bcefa17de894ba9ebb256170d93894
#
_cell.length_a   1.000
_cell.length_b   1.000
_cell.length_c   1.000
_cell.angle_alpha   90.00
_cell.angle_beta   90.00
_cell.angle_gamma   90.00
#
_symmetry.space_group_name_H-M   'P 1'
#
loop_
_entity.id
_entity.type
_entity.pdbx_description
1 polymer ?
#
loop_
_entity_poly.entity_id
_entity_poly.type
_entity_poly.pdbx_seq_one_letter_code
_entity_poly.pdbx_strand_id
1 'polypeptide(L)'
;LPLCADTVRNDKITGGAVPDGYDYDISFVGSMYKKNMYDEVYDHMTDYLKGYFDAALKMQVNINEYMIEDILDGKILAEIERQFVLNKSEHSFQKLALTFSTTVLSFKIARLERQSIISKLSENYRTDIFTDDMEPEFGFAKKHGTVDYWSQAPLIYNRSKINLNLSLKSIRTGIPLRVFDILSCGGFCM
;
A
#
# COMPACT_ATOMS: atom_id res chain seq x y z
N LEU A 1 -15.48 17.78 -2.05
CA LEU A 1 -14.54 18.17 -3.10
C LEU A 1 -13.61 16.99 -3.36
N PRO A 2 -13.28 16.65 -4.61
CA PRO A 2 -12.28 15.64 -4.90
C PRO A 2 -10.91 16.08 -4.38
N LEU A 3 -10.09 15.11 -3.97
CA LEU A 3 -8.70 15.37 -3.63
C LEU A 3 -7.94 15.80 -4.90
N CYS A 4 -7.03 16.76 -4.76
CA CYS A 4 -6.21 17.26 -5.85
C CYS A 4 -4.78 17.49 -5.36
N ALA A 5 -3.83 17.55 -6.29
CA ALA A 5 -2.46 17.93 -6.00
C ALA A 5 -2.27 19.45 -6.09
N ASP A 6 -1.34 19.97 -5.31
CA ASP A 6 -0.91 21.38 -5.38
C ASP A 6 0.17 21.56 -6.47
N THR A 7 -0.29 21.73 -7.71
CA THR A 7 0.61 21.88 -8.88
C THR A 7 1.50 23.11 -8.76
N VAL A 8 0.99 24.23 -8.21
CA VAL A 8 1.76 25.47 -8.07
C VAL A 8 2.94 25.29 -7.11
N ARG A 9 2.73 24.58 -6.01
CA ARG A 9 3.81 24.24 -5.08
C ARG A 9 4.80 23.30 -5.74
N ASN A 10 4.31 22.24 -6.39
CA ASN A 10 5.15 21.23 -6.99
C ASN A 10 6.01 21.81 -8.12
N ASP A 11 5.47 22.69 -8.95
CA ASP A 11 6.24 23.43 -9.98
C ASP A 11 7.35 24.29 -9.38
N LYS A 12 7.10 24.94 -8.23
CA LYS A 12 8.15 25.72 -7.54
C LYS A 12 9.28 24.83 -7.03
N ILE A 13 8.97 23.60 -6.57
CA ILE A 13 9.95 22.66 -6.03
C ILE A 13 10.75 22.01 -7.15
N THR A 14 10.08 21.56 -8.21
CA THR A 14 10.70 20.84 -9.33
C THR A 14 11.29 21.76 -10.40
N GLY A 15 10.95 23.03 -10.37
CA GLY A 15 11.31 23.99 -11.42
C GLY A 15 10.37 23.96 -12.62
N GLY A 16 9.26 23.20 -12.57
CA GLY A 16 8.24 23.11 -13.62
C GLY A 16 8.72 22.51 -14.94
N ALA A 17 9.89 21.91 -14.97
CA ALA A 17 10.55 21.40 -16.17
C ALA A 17 10.73 19.86 -16.11
N VAL A 18 10.79 19.25 -17.29
CA VAL A 18 11.29 17.88 -17.42
C VAL A 18 12.78 17.91 -17.09
N PRO A 19 13.28 17.03 -16.20
CA PRO A 19 14.68 17.03 -15.82
C PRO A 19 15.57 16.63 -17.00
N ASP A 20 16.78 17.20 -17.09
CA ASP A 20 17.78 16.86 -18.10
C ASP A 20 18.28 15.41 -17.96
N GLY A 21 18.01 14.77 -16.82
CA GLY A 21 18.34 13.37 -16.53
C GLY A 21 17.56 12.85 -15.34
N TYR A 22 17.53 11.54 -15.19
CA TYR A 22 16.85 10.87 -14.09
C TYR A 22 17.83 10.33 -13.07
N ASP A 23 17.53 10.54 -11.79
CA ASP A 23 18.32 10.01 -10.67
C ASP A 23 17.95 8.55 -10.37
N TYR A 24 16.71 8.16 -10.70
CA TYR A 24 16.13 6.85 -10.40
C TYR A 24 15.49 6.23 -11.65
N ASP A 25 15.71 4.93 -11.86
CA ASP A 25 15.03 4.21 -12.94
C ASP A 25 13.60 3.86 -12.53
N ILE A 26 13.45 3.18 -11.39
CA ILE A 26 12.16 2.89 -10.78
C ILE A 26 12.19 3.37 -9.34
N SER A 27 11.18 4.13 -8.94
CA SER A 27 11.06 4.56 -7.54
C SER A 27 9.71 4.18 -6.93
N PHE A 28 9.73 3.95 -5.61
CA PHE A 28 8.55 3.85 -4.79
C PHE A 28 8.70 4.73 -3.55
N VAL A 29 7.72 5.62 -3.32
CA VAL A 29 7.67 6.46 -2.12
C VAL A 29 6.43 6.09 -1.31
N GLY A 30 6.61 5.57 -0.09
CA GLY A 30 5.49 5.26 0.77
C GLY A 30 5.78 4.20 1.84
N SER A 31 4.81 3.98 2.72
CA SER A 31 4.90 2.96 3.76
C SER A 31 4.89 1.56 3.16
N MET A 32 5.60 0.64 3.78
CA MET A 32 5.53 -0.80 3.49
C MET A 32 4.58 -1.54 4.44
N TYR A 33 3.86 -0.81 5.28
CA TYR A 33 2.91 -1.37 6.25
C TYR A 33 3.51 -2.47 7.13
N LYS A 34 4.78 -2.27 7.58
CA LYS A 34 5.46 -3.17 8.51
C LYS A 34 4.63 -3.39 9.78
N LYS A 35 4.09 -2.32 10.32
CA LYS A 35 3.10 -2.37 11.40
C LYS A 35 1.71 -2.40 10.78
N ASN A 36 0.98 -3.45 11.01
CA ASN A 36 -0.39 -3.62 10.53
C ASN A 36 -1.20 -4.44 11.54
N MET A 37 -2.50 -4.19 11.55
CA MET A 37 -3.42 -4.80 12.51
C MET A 37 -3.45 -6.33 12.41
N TYR A 38 -3.26 -6.91 11.22
CA TYR A 38 -3.26 -8.36 11.07
C TYR A 38 -2.13 -9.02 11.87
N ASP A 39 -0.91 -8.50 11.76
CA ASP A 39 0.24 -9.04 12.50
C ASP A 39 0.08 -8.83 14.03
N GLU A 40 -0.57 -7.74 14.45
CA GLU A 40 -0.84 -7.48 15.87
C GLU A 40 -1.85 -8.47 16.47
N VAL A 41 -2.85 -8.90 15.71
CA VAL A 41 -3.88 -9.82 16.20
C VAL A 41 -3.58 -11.29 15.88
N TYR A 42 -2.58 -11.57 15.05
CA TYR A 42 -2.31 -12.92 14.55
C TYR A 42 -2.09 -13.95 15.67
N ASP A 43 -1.27 -13.61 16.68
CA ASP A 43 -0.95 -14.52 17.77
C ASP A 43 -2.17 -14.88 18.63
N HIS A 44 -3.17 -14.00 18.64
CA HIS A 44 -4.42 -14.20 19.36
C HIS A 44 -5.48 -15.00 18.57
N MET A 45 -5.22 -15.30 17.29
CA MET A 45 -6.12 -16.10 16.45
C MET A 45 -6.05 -17.59 16.78
N THR A 46 -7.19 -18.29 16.64
CA THR A 46 -7.18 -19.77 16.61
C THR A 46 -6.39 -20.29 15.42
N ASP A 47 -5.89 -21.52 15.51
CA ASP A 47 -5.18 -22.16 14.37
C ASP A 47 -6.06 -22.25 13.11
N TYR A 48 -7.38 -22.40 13.31
CA TYR A 48 -8.34 -22.36 12.21
C TYR A 48 -8.36 -21.02 11.48
N LEU A 49 -8.45 -19.91 12.20
CA LEU A 49 -8.42 -18.56 11.57
C LEU A 49 -7.06 -18.24 10.98
N LYS A 50 -5.96 -18.63 11.63
CA LYS A 50 -4.60 -18.49 11.07
C LYS A 50 -4.49 -19.17 9.73
N GLY A 51 -4.81 -20.46 9.66
CA GLY A 51 -4.76 -21.23 8.42
C GLY A 51 -5.67 -20.68 7.32
N TYR A 52 -6.88 -20.23 7.70
CA TYR A 52 -7.82 -19.62 6.77
C TYR A 52 -7.27 -18.32 6.17
N PHE A 53 -6.81 -17.41 7.02
CA PHE A 53 -6.30 -16.11 6.54
C PHE A 53 -4.97 -16.22 5.83
N ASP A 54 -4.08 -17.11 6.24
CA ASP A 54 -2.82 -17.35 5.51
C ASP A 54 -3.10 -17.83 4.07
N ALA A 55 -4.07 -18.72 3.89
CA ALA A 55 -4.49 -19.15 2.57
C ALA A 55 -5.16 -18.01 1.77
N ALA A 56 -6.06 -17.26 2.40
CA ALA A 56 -6.77 -16.14 1.79
C ALA A 56 -5.82 -15.02 1.35
N LEU A 57 -4.87 -14.62 2.19
CA LEU A 57 -3.85 -13.61 1.88
C LEU A 57 -2.96 -14.06 0.72
N LYS A 58 -2.48 -15.30 0.76
CA LYS A 58 -1.65 -15.88 -0.31
C LYS A 58 -2.40 -15.92 -1.65
N MET A 59 -3.69 -16.23 -1.64
CA MET A 59 -4.53 -16.19 -2.81
C MET A 59 -4.72 -14.76 -3.32
N GLN A 60 -5.08 -13.81 -2.43
CA GLN A 60 -5.37 -12.42 -2.78
C GLN A 60 -4.18 -11.71 -3.43
N VAL A 61 -2.96 -11.99 -3.00
CA VAL A 61 -1.74 -11.40 -3.59
C VAL A 61 -1.61 -11.75 -5.08
N ASN A 62 -2.10 -12.93 -5.49
CA ASN A 62 -2.01 -13.42 -6.87
C ASN A 62 -3.24 -13.06 -7.75
N ILE A 63 -4.25 -12.38 -7.19
CA ILE A 63 -5.48 -12.00 -7.89
C ILE A 63 -5.61 -10.49 -7.91
N ASN A 64 -5.95 -9.92 -9.08
CA ASN A 64 -6.07 -8.46 -9.23
C ASN A 64 -7.30 -7.89 -8.51
N GLU A 65 -8.43 -8.59 -8.54
CA GLU A 65 -9.66 -8.17 -7.87
C GLU A 65 -9.57 -8.35 -6.36
N TYR A 66 -10.16 -7.41 -5.60
CA TYR A 66 -10.24 -7.52 -4.15
C TYR A 66 -11.43 -8.41 -3.77
N MET A 67 -11.15 -9.64 -3.38
CA MET A 67 -12.15 -10.66 -3.06
C MET A 67 -12.27 -10.99 -1.56
N ILE A 68 -11.44 -10.37 -0.72
CA ILE A 68 -11.38 -10.72 0.71
C ILE A 68 -12.74 -10.54 1.41
N GLU A 69 -13.47 -9.46 1.08
CA GLU A 69 -14.79 -9.23 1.69
C GLU A 69 -15.77 -10.36 1.36
N ASP A 70 -15.70 -10.88 0.13
CA ASP A 70 -16.64 -11.88 -0.37
C ASP A 70 -16.40 -13.28 0.20
N ILE A 71 -15.15 -13.57 0.62
CA ILE A 71 -14.81 -14.87 1.25
C ILE A 71 -15.04 -14.88 2.77
N LEU A 72 -15.31 -13.75 3.40
CA LEU A 72 -15.66 -13.69 4.83
C LEU A 72 -17.11 -14.14 5.04
N ASP A 73 -17.34 -15.44 4.98
CA ASP A 73 -18.67 -16.03 5.18
C ASP A 73 -19.15 -15.94 6.63
N GLY A 74 -20.41 -16.32 6.86
CA GLY A 74 -21.03 -16.25 8.20
C GLY A 74 -20.31 -17.07 9.27
N LYS A 75 -19.63 -18.16 8.90
CA LYS A 75 -18.87 -19.00 9.85
C LYS A 75 -17.58 -18.32 10.28
N ILE A 76 -16.86 -17.75 9.34
CA ILE A 76 -15.65 -16.98 9.63
C ILE A 76 -15.98 -15.73 10.43
N LEU A 77 -17.04 -15.01 10.07
CA LEU A 77 -17.48 -13.82 10.81
C LEU A 77 -17.88 -14.16 12.25
N ALA A 78 -18.62 -15.24 12.46
CA ALA A 78 -18.97 -15.71 13.80
C ALA A 78 -17.72 -16.08 14.63
N GLU A 79 -16.72 -16.70 14.01
CA GLU A 79 -15.46 -17.03 14.69
C GLU A 79 -14.66 -15.78 15.05
N ILE A 80 -14.61 -14.76 14.15
CA ILE A 80 -14.01 -13.45 14.43
C ILE A 80 -14.72 -12.78 15.61
N GLU A 81 -16.06 -12.74 15.63
CA GLU A 81 -16.83 -12.14 16.71
C GLU A 81 -16.65 -12.86 18.05
N ARG A 82 -16.42 -14.17 18.02
CA ARG A 82 -16.15 -14.95 19.22
C ARG A 82 -14.77 -14.66 19.82
N GLN A 83 -13.78 -14.42 18.97
CA GLN A 83 -12.41 -14.18 19.40
C GLN A 83 -12.06 -12.75 19.74
N PHE A 84 -12.63 -11.81 18.99
CA PHE A 84 -12.28 -10.40 19.13
C PHE A 84 -13.46 -9.59 19.65
N VAL A 85 -13.23 -8.86 20.74
CA VAL A 85 -14.19 -7.86 21.21
C VAL A 85 -14.11 -6.67 20.28
N LEU A 86 -14.96 -6.67 19.25
CA LEU A 86 -15.07 -5.53 18.34
C LEU A 86 -16.02 -4.51 18.97
N ASN A 87 -15.48 -3.35 19.33
CA ASN A 87 -16.29 -2.23 19.81
C ASN A 87 -17.18 -1.73 18.67
N LYS A 88 -18.39 -2.29 18.59
CA LYS A 88 -19.45 -1.78 17.70
C LYS A 88 -20.14 -0.62 18.41
N SER A 89 -20.16 0.56 17.81
CA SER A 89 -21.10 1.59 18.26
C SER A 89 -22.53 1.13 17.95
N GLU A 90 -23.48 1.40 18.81
CA GLU A 90 -24.90 1.05 18.62
C GLU A 90 -25.50 1.57 17.30
N HIS A 91 -24.87 2.57 16.70
CA HIS A 91 -25.28 3.21 15.45
C HIS A 91 -24.34 2.89 14.26
N SER A 92 -23.45 1.88 14.38
CA SER A 92 -22.58 1.51 13.26
C SER A 92 -23.35 0.72 12.21
N PHE A 93 -23.50 1.31 11.03
CA PHE A 93 -24.07 0.65 9.85
C PHE A 93 -23.00 -0.19 9.07
N GLN A 94 -21.76 -0.20 9.53
CA GLN A 94 -20.69 -0.92 8.84
C GLN A 94 -20.81 -2.44 9.07
N LYS A 95 -20.77 -3.18 7.97
CA LYS A 95 -20.72 -4.64 8.01
C LYS A 95 -19.36 -5.10 8.56
N LEU A 96 -19.38 -6.10 9.45
CA LEU A 96 -18.17 -6.67 10.02
C LEU A 96 -17.18 -7.13 8.93
N ALA A 97 -17.67 -7.81 7.89
CA ALA A 97 -16.84 -8.23 6.75
C ALA A 97 -16.09 -7.06 6.12
N LEU A 98 -16.78 -5.96 5.82
CA LEU A 98 -16.17 -4.77 5.26
C LEU A 98 -15.13 -4.18 6.21
N THR A 99 -15.46 -3.99 7.48
CA THR A 99 -14.53 -3.41 8.46
C THR A 99 -13.30 -4.30 8.62
N PHE A 100 -13.47 -5.60 8.82
CA PHE A 100 -12.35 -6.52 9.03
C PHE A 100 -11.46 -6.62 7.79
N SER A 101 -12.06 -6.72 6.60
CA SER A 101 -11.31 -6.78 5.35
C SER A 101 -10.49 -5.52 5.07
N THR A 102 -11.06 -4.33 5.35
CA THR A 102 -10.40 -3.06 5.02
C THR A 102 -9.43 -2.56 6.10
N THR A 103 -9.68 -2.84 7.38
CA THR A 103 -8.83 -2.36 8.48
C THR A 103 -7.79 -3.38 8.92
N VAL A 104 -8.13 -4.68 8.93
CA VAL A 104 -7.23 -5.73 9.42
C VAL A 104 -6.42 -6.32 8.26
N LEU A 105 -7.09 -6.78 7.20
CA LEU A 105 -6.44 -7.59 6.16
C LEU A 105 -5.79 -6.77 5.05
N SER A 106 -6.38 -5.61 4.66
CA SER A 106 -5.93 -4.90 3.46
C SER A 106 -4.50 -4.36 3.55
N PHE A 107 -4.05 -3.94 4.73
CA PHE A 107 -2.68 -3.48 4.92
C PHE A 107 -1.65 -4.62 4.85
N LYS A 108 -2.00 -5.79 5.38
CA LYS A 108 -1.17 -6.99 5.23
C LYS A 108 -1.06 -7.43 3.77
N ILE A 109 -2.16 -7.42 3.04
CA ILE A 109 -2.18 -7.71 1.60
C ILE A 109 -1.27 -6.75 0.86
N ALA A 110 -1.44 -5.43 1.10
CA ALA A 110 -0.61 -4.42 0.45
C ALA A 110 0.89 -4.58 0.79
N ARG A 111 1.24 -4.97 2.04
CA ARG A 111 2.62 -5.31 2.39
C ARG A 111 3.14 -6.44 1.51
N LEU A 112 2.43 -7.56 1.47
CA LEU A 112 2.86 -8.74 0.72
C LEU A 112 2.99 -8.45 -0.78
N GLU A 113 2.06 -7.69 -1.36
CA GLU A 113 2.11 -7.27 -2.76
C GLU A 113 3.31 -6.36 -3.05
N ARG A 114 3.52 -5.34 -2.21
CA ARG A 114 4.66 -4.42 -2.36
C ARG A 114 5.98 -5.16 -2.26
N GLN A 115 6.12 -6.07 -1.29
CA GLN A 115 7.30 -6.93 -1.18
C GLN A 115 7.53 -7.76 -2.45
N SER A 116 6.49 -8.45 -2.93
CA SER A 116 6.57 -9.29 -4.13
C SER A 116 6.94 -8.49 -5.37
N ILE A 117 6.25 -7.36 -5.62
CA ILE A 117 6.46 -6.54 -6.81
C ILE A 117 7.85 -5.88 -6.79
N ILE A 118 8.22 -5.25 -5.67
CA ILE A 118 9.50 -4.55 -5.54
C ILE A 118 10.66 -5.54 -5.63
N SER A 119 10.58 -6.70 -4.95
CA SER A 119 11.62 -7.73 -5.04
C SER A 119 11.82 -8.19 -6.47
N LYS A 120 10.72 -8.51 -7.18
CA LYS A 120 10.77 -8.99 -8.56
C LYS A 120 11.31 -7.92 -9.54
N LEU A 121 10.91 -6.67 -9.39
CA LEU A 121 11.44 -5.58 -10.22
C LEU A 121 12.91 -5.36 -9.97
N SER A 122 13.36 -5.44 -8.72
CA SER A 122 14.77 -5.21 -8.35
C SER A 122 15.73 -6.29 -8.83
N GLU A 123 15.24 -7.46 -9.28
CA GLU A 123 16.06 -8.49 -9.90
C GLU A 123 16.63 -8.06 -11.27
N ASN A 124 15.90 -7.21 -12.00
CA ASN A 124 16.23 -6.85 -13.37
C ASN A 124 16.42 -5.33 -13.58
N TYR A 125 15.94 -4.51 -12.65
CA TYR A 125 15.94 -3.05 -12.78
C TYR A 125 16.46 -2.39 -11.51
N ARG A 126 17.19 -1.30 -11.67
CA ARG A 126 17.54 -0.45 -10.53
C ARG A 126 16.28 0.12 -9.92
N THR A 127 15.96 -0.35 -8.71
CA THR A 127 14.76 0.02 -7.97
C THR A 127 15.14 0.68 -6.67
N ASP A 128 14.67 1.89 -6.47
CA ASP A 128 14.93 2.71 -5.29
C ASP A 128 13.64 2.89 -4.47
N ILE A 129 13.66 2.59 -3.17
CA ILE A 129 12.47 2.70 -2.31
C ILE A 129 12.72 3.67 -1.16
N PHE A 130 11.72 4.55 -0.94
CA PHE A 130 11.71 5.57 0.10
C PHE A 130 10.62 5.22 1.10
N THR A 131 11.03 4.59 2.20
CA THR A 131 10.13 4.00 3.20
C THR A 131 10.76 4.00 4.58
N ASP A 132 9.94 3.87 5.61
CA ASP A 132 10.36 3.67 7.00
C ASP A 132 10.81 2.22 7.29
N ASP A 133 10.52 1.29 6.39
CA ASP A 133 10.83 -0.12 6.57
C ASP A 133 12.19 -0.47 5.93
N MET A 134 13.18 -0.69 6.77
CA MET A 134 14.55 -1.01 6.35
C MET A 134 14.87 -2.52 6.39
N GLU A 135 13.85 -3.37 6.56
CA GLU A 135 14.05 -4.83 6.56
C GLU A 135 14.58 -5.35 5.23
N PRO A 136 15.29 -6.49 5.22
CA PRO A 136 15.96 -7.01 4.01
C PRO A 136 15.02 -7.61 2.95
N GLU A 137 13.72 -7.61 3.19
CA GLU A 137 12.71 -8.38 2.44
C GLU A 137 12.34 -7.81 1.06
N PHE A 138 13.07 -6.83 0.53
CA PHE A 138 12.72 -6.17 -0.74
C PHE A 138 13.70 -6.50 -1.88
N GLY A 139 14.26 -7.69 -1.87
CA GLY A 139 15.20 -8.14 -2.90
C GLY A 139 16.45 -7.25 -2.97
N PHE A 140 16.81 -6.81 -4.17
CA PHE A 140 17.96 -5.94 -4.43
C PHE A 140 17.60 -4.44 -4.43
N ALA A 141 16.39 -4.06 -4.07
CA ALA A 141 15.97 -2.67 -4.04
C ALA A 141 16.80 -1.83 -3.05
N LYS A 142 17.25 -0.67 -3.49
CA LYS A 142 17.99 0.27 -2.65
C LYS A 142 17.03 1.04 -1.75
N LYS A 143 17.26 0.99 -0.45
CA LYS A 143 16.43 1.64 0.57
C LYS A 143 17.03 2.97 0.98
N HIS A 144 16.20 4.02 1.05
CA HIS A 144 16.63 5.40 1.34
C HIS A 144 16.06 5.97 2.65
N GLY A 145 15.23 5.22 3.37
CA GLY A 145 14.51 5.76 4.52
C GLY A 145 13.32 6.65 4.13
N THR A 146 12.74 7.30 5.13
CA THR A 146 11.60 8.21 4.92
C THR A 146 12.03 9.52 4.28
N VAL A 147 11.11 10.11 3.54
CA VAL A 147 11.29 11.44 2.94
C VAL A 147 10.15 12.36 3.32
N ASP A 148 10.45 13.65 3.38
CA ASP A 148 9.42 14.65 3.61
C ASP A 148 8.48 14.75 2.40
N TYR A 149 7.19 14.57 2.67
CA TYR A 149 6.16 14.54 1.65
C TYR A 149 6.03 15.88 0.88
N TRP A 150 6.27 16.98 1.59
CA TRP A 150 6.02 18.30 1.05
C TRP A 150 7.19 18.90 0.26
N SER A 151 8.41 18.51 0.57
CA SER A 151 9.62 19.11 -0.01
C SER A 151 10.48 18.12 -0.80
N GLN A 152 10.55 16.84 -0.38
CA GLN A 152 11.45 15.86 -0.98
C GLN A 152 10.73 14.93 -1.96
N ALA A 153 9.52 14.46 -1.63
CA ALA A 153 8.78 13.55 -2.50
C ALA A 153 8.56 14.13 -3.91
N PRO A 154 8.20 15.41 -4.11
CA PRO A 154 8.07 16.00 -5.44
C PRO A 154 9.33 15.89 -6.30
N LEU A 155 10.51 16.08 -5.72
CA LEU A 155 11.78 15.94 -6.43
C LEU A 155 12.05 14.49 -6.86
N ILE A 156 11.71 13.52 -6.00
CA ILE A 156 11.85 12.09 -6.33
C ILE A 156 10.89 11.73 -7.47
N TYR A 157 9.63 12.18 -7.41
CA TYR A 157 8.65 11.92 -8.46
C TYR A 157 9.07 12.51 -9.80
N ASN A 158 9.58 13.73 -9.80
CA ASN A 158 10.07 14.39 -11.02
C ASN A 158 11.31 13.70 -11.60
N ARG A 159 12.26 13.26 -10.73
CA ARG A 159 13.55 12.69 -11.14
C ARG A 159 13.57 11.18 -11.29
N SER A 160 12.42 10.54 -11.30
CA SER A 160 12.26 9.10 -11.54
C SER A 160 11.71 8.84 -12.94
N LYS A 161 12.30 7.89 -13.67
CA LYS A 161 11.74 7.46 -14.97
C LYS A 161 10.36 6.84 -14.79
N ILE A 162 10.21 5.99 -13.76
CA ILE A 162 8.97 5.30 -13.44
C ILE A 162 8.72 5.43 -11.93
N ASN A 163 7.55 5.92 -11.56
CA ASN A 163 7.08 5.99 -10.20
C ASN A 163 6.02 4.93 -9.96
N LEU A 164 6.24 4.01 -9.02
CA LEU A 164 5.29 2.96 -8.70
C LEU A 164 4.15 3.48 -7.83
N ASN A 165 2.92 3.22 -8.26
CA ASN A 165 1.72 3.45 -7.47
C ASN A 165 1.12 2.13 -7.00
N LEU A 166 1.64 1.58 -5.90
CA LEU A 166 1.16 0.35 -5.29
C LEU A 166 0.08 0.68 -4.24
N SER A 167 -1.14 0.88 -4.72
CA SER A 167 -2.28 1.25 -3.89
C SER A 167 -2.89 0.05 -3.16
N LEU A 168 -3.73 0.33 -2.15
CA LEU A 168 -4.52 -0.71 -1.48
C LEU A 168 -5.60 -1.26 -2.43
N LYS A 169 -5.65 -2.56 -2.66
CA LYS A 169 -6.70 -3.20 -3.47
C LYS A 169 -8.11 -3.03 -2.90
N SER A 170 -8.23 -2.77 -1.60
CA SER A 170 -9.52 -2.45 -0.97
C SER A 170 -10.14 -1.14 -1.47
N ILE A 171 -9.36 -0.27 -2.11
CA ILE A 171 -9.85 0.95 -2.77
C ILE A 171 -10.36 0.54 -4.16
N ARG A 172 -11.66 0.21 -4.25
CA ARG A 172 -12.29 -0.29 -5.48
C ARG A 172 -12.67 0.81 -6.47
N THR A 173 -12.79 2.05 -6.01
CA THR A 173 -13.24 3.20 -6.82
C THR A 173 -12.42 4.43 -6.49
N GLY A 174 -12.28 5.32 -7.48
CA GLY A 174 -11.50 6.54 -7.35
C GLY A 174 -10.04 6.37 -7.75
N ILE A 175 -9.38 7.51 -7.94
CA ILE A 175 -7.95 7.57 -8.28
C ILE A 175 -7.18 7.84 -6.98
N PRO A 176 -6.18 7.02 -6.63
CA PRO A 176 -5.35 7.27 -5.46
C PRO A 176 -4.65 8.64 -5.52
N LEU A 177 -4.58 9.34 -4.38
CA LEU A 177 -3.97 10.67 -4.29
C LEU A 177 -2.54 10.70 -4.85
N ARG A 178 -1.78 9.64 -4.62
CA ARG A 178 -0.40 9.52 -5.13
C ARG A 178 -0.29 9.65 -6.65
N VAL A 179 -1.30 9.22 -7.42
CA VAL A 179 -1.32 9.41 -8.87
C VAL A 179 -1.30 10.89 -9.21
N PHE A 180 -2.13 11.69 -8.52
CA PHE A 180 -2.14 13.15 -8.71
C PHE A 180 -0.82 13.78 -8.27
N ASP A 181 -0.24 13.32 -7.16
CA ASP A 181 1.05 13.81 -6.68
C ASP A 181 2.16 13.58 -7.71
N ILE A 182 2.26 12.35 -8.23
CA ILE A 182 3.27 11.99 -9.24
C ILE A 182 3.08 12.82 -10.51
N LEU A 183 1.86 12.84 -11.06
CA LEU A 183 1.56 13.57 -12.30
C LEU A 183 1.76 15.07 -12.16
N SER A 184 1.40 15.64 -11.01
CA SER A 184 1.61 17.08 -10.75
C SER A 184 3.08 17.49 -10.63
N CYS A 185 3.97 16.53 -10.45
CA CYS A 185 5.43 16.75 -10.45
C CYS A 185 6.06 16.48 -11.83
N GLY A 186 5.27 16.21 -12.87
CA GLY A 186 5.76 15.80 -14.20
C GLY A 186 6.32 14.37 -14.24
N GLY A 187 6.06 13.55 -13.20
CA GLY A 187 6.52 12.17 -13.13
C GLY A 187 5.62 11.21 -13.94
N PHE A 188 6.21 10.14 -14.44
CA PHE A 188 5.47 9.03 -15.04
C PHE A 188 5.03 8.05 -13.94
N CYS A 189 3.73 7.76 -13.89
CA CYS A 189 3.10 6.89 -12.91
C CYS A 189 2.76 5.51 -13.51
N MET A 190 3.17 4.44 -12.84
CA MET A 190 2.86 3.06 -13.21
C MET A 190 2.19 2.31 -12.04
#